data_5fe2d6043fc27284c853783bb5c3ebde
#
_entry.id   5fe2d6043fc27284c853783bb5c3ebde
#
_cell.length_a   1.000
_cell.length_b   1.000
_cell.length_c   1.000
_cell.angle_alpha   90.00
_cell.angle_beta   90.00
_cell.angle_gamma   90.00
#
_symmetry.space_group_name_H-M   'P 1'
#
loop_
_entity.id
_entity.type
_entity.pdbx_description
1 polymer ?
#
loop_
_entity_poly.entity_id
_entity_poly.type
_entity_poly.pdbx_seq_one_letter_code
_entity_poly.pdbx_strand_id
1 'polypeptide(L)'
;MFEFSIAIPAHDRGENGPKWMSELLDSLERQTFQDFEVVVSDQSKNDDIMNVCKDYDFQFTYIKYQGDVPCENINIALNHCEGRIIKPMFSDDIFLKDYALERIQKEYDKLGCKWAFSSDRDWET
;
A
#
# COMPACT_ATOMS: atom_id res chain seq x y z
N MET A 1 -3.05 2.26 -17.89
CA MET A 1 -2.72 3.13 -16.74
C MET A 1 -3.71 2.89 -15.62
N PHE A 2 -3.25 2.85 -14.38
CA PHE A 2 -4.11 2.61 -13.22
C PHE A 2 -4.64 3.91 -12.63
N GLU A 3 -5.81 3.85 -12.03
CA GLU A 3 -6.35 4.99 -11.27
C GLU A 3 -5.54 5.23 -10.01
N PHE A 4 -5.25 4.15 -9.25
CA PHE A 4 -4.47 4.25 -8.03
C PHE A 4 -3.14 3.51 -8.14
N SER A 5 -2.14 4.04 -7.46
CA SER A 5 -0.95 3.29 -7.06
C SER A 5 -0.95 3.20 -5.53
N ILE A 6 -0.96 1.99 -5.00
CA ILE A 6 -0.85 1.76 -3.56
C ILE A 6 0.64 1.58 -3.27
N ALA A 7 1.24 2.57 -2.63
CA ALA A 7 2.68 2.59 -2.36
C ALA A 7 2.92 2.09 -0.94
N ILE A 8 3.60 0.96 -0.80
CA ILE A 8 3.79 0.27 0.47
C ILE A 8 5.29 0.16 0.77
N PRO A 9 5.81 0.98 1.70
CA PRO A 9 7.13 0.72 2.27
C PRO A 9 6.99 -0.39 3.29
N ALA A 10 7.68 -1.50 3.07
CA ALA A 10 7.52 -2.70 3.88
C ALA A 10 8.78 -3.02 4.67
N HIS A 11 8.59 -3.68 5.80
CA HIS A 11 9.64 -4.19 6.67
C HIS A 11 9.11 -5.40 7.43
N ASP A 12 9.95 -6.40 7.66
CA ASP A 12 9.52 -7.62 8.33
C ASP A 12 9.17 -7.41 9.82
N ARG A 13 9.76 -6.38 10.45
CA ARG A 13 9.47 -6.04 11.85
C ARG A 13 9.52 -7.24 12.78
N GLY A 14 10.58 -8.03 12.65
CA GLY A 14 10.66 -9.32 13.32
C GLY A 14 9.70 -10.30 12.66
N GLU A 15 8.79 -10.90 13.43
CA GLU A 15 7.90 -11.93 12.90
C GLU A 15 6.53 -11.41 12.46
N ASN A 16 6.22 -10.14 12.76
CA ASN A 16 4.87 -9.60 12.53
C ASN A 16 4.69 -9.01 11.13
N GLY A 17 5.78 -8.62 10.47
CA GLY A 17 5.70 -7.97 9.16
C GLY A 17 4.90 -8.75 8.13
N PRO A 18 5.18 -10.04 7.92
CA PRO A 18 4.42 -10.84 6.94
C PRO A 18 2.93 -10.94 7.25
N LYS A 19 2.57 -11.08 8.53
CA LYS A 19 1.17 -11.12 8.96
C LYS A 19 0.45 -9.81 8.66
N TRP A 20 1.07 -8.69 9.01
CA TRP A 20 0.48 -7.37 8.75
C TRP A 20 0.37 -7.10 7.27
N MET A 21 1.38 -7.47 6.49
CA MET A 21 1.33 -7.33 5.03
C MET A 21 0.18 -8.14 4.44
N SER A 22 -0.02 -9.36 4.91
CA SER A 22 -1.13 -10.20 4.47
C SER A 22 -2.48 -9.55 4.79
N GLU A 23 -2.64 -8.98 5.99
CA GLU A 23 -3.88 -8.29 6.38
C GLU A 23 -4.14 -7.07 5.49
N LEU A 24 -3.10 -6.30 5.16
CA LEU A 24 -3.23 -5.16 4.24
C LEU A 24 -3.66 -5.61 2.85
N LEU A 25 -2.99 -6.63 2.30
CA LEU A 25 -3.31 -7.13 0.96
C LEU A 25 -4.71 -7.76 0.92
N ASP A 26 -5.13 -8.43 1.98
CA ASP A 26 -6.52 -8.92 2.11
C ASP A 26 -7.51 -7.77 2.04
N SER A 27 -7.22 -6.65 2.71
CA SER A 27 -8.11 -5.49 2.69
C SER A 27 -8.17 -4.83 1.30
N LEU A 28 -7.09 -4.89 0.53
CA LEU A 28 -7.08 -4.44 -0.86
C LEU A 28 -7.89 -5.37 -1.76
N GLU A 29 -7.78 -6.67 -1.53
CA GLU A 29 -8.50 -7.66 -2.33
C GLU A 29 -10.02 -7.50 -2.17
N ARG A 30 -10.48 -7.06 -1.01
CA ARG A 30 -11.90 -6.84 -0.73
C ARG A 30 -12.46 -5.52 -1.27
N GLN A 31 -11.61 -4.61 -1.79
CA GLN A 31 -12.09 -3.31 -2.24
C GLN A 31 -13.04 -3.44 -3.43
N THR A 32 -14.11 -2.65 -3.41
CA THR A 32 -15.08 -2.60 -4.52
C THR A 32 -14.47 -1.98 -5.77
N PHE A 33 -13.48 -1.10 -5.62
CA PHE A 33 -12.77 -0.47 -6.72
C PHE A 33 -11.42 -1.17 -6.89
N GLN A 34 -11.19 -1.75 -8.06
CA GLN A 34 -10.03 -2.62 -8.29
C GLN A 34 -9.03 -2.07 -9.33
N ASP A 35 -9.22 -0.84 -9.80
CA ASP A 35 -8.29 -0.25 -10.78
C ASP A 35 -7.09 0.35 -10.06
N PHE A 36 -6.20 -0.50 -9.58
CA PHE A 36 -4.99 -0.09 -8.88
C PHE A 36 -3.83 -1.05 -9.16
N GLU A 37 -2.62 -0.52 -9.05
CA GLU A 37 -1.39 -1.30 -8.95
C GLU A 37 -0.89 -1.26 -7.51
N VAL A 38 -0.05 -2.21 -7.13
CA VAL A 38 0.58 -2.26 -5.81
C VAL A 38 2.08 -2.17 -5.99
N VAL A 39 2.69 -1.16 -5.37
CA VAL A 39 4.13 -0.93 -5.44
C VAL A 39 4.71 -1.14 -4.05
N VAL A 40 5.55 -2.15 -3.89
CA VAL A 40 6.14 -2.52 -2.61
C VAL A 40 7.64 -2.28 -2.65
N SER A 41 8.14 -1.46 -1.74
CA SER A 41 9.57 -1.31 -1.50
C SER A 41 9.88 -1.94 -0.15
N ASP A 42 10.67 -3.01 -0.13
CA ASP A 42 10.86 -3.88 1.01
C ASP A 42 12.28 -3.77 1.55
N GLN A 43 12.43 -3.24 2.76
CA GLN A 43 13.74 -3.11 3.41
C GLN A 43 14.06 -4.27 4.34
N SER A 44 13.27 -5.34 4.32
CA SER A 44 13.57 -6.57 5.07
C SER A 44 14.83 -7.24 4.53
N LYS A 45 15.50 -7.99 5.40
CA LYS A 45 16.72 -8.73 4.99
C LYS A 45 16.40 -10.12 4.47
N ASN A 46 15.18 -10.61 4.67
CA ASN A 46 14.72 -11.91 4.19
C ASN A 46 13.66 -11.73 3.08
N ASP A 47 13.10 -12.83 2.61
CA ASP A 47 12.12 -12.85 1.52
C ASP A 47 10.68 -13.06 2.00
N ASP A 48 10.41 -12.92 3.28
CA ASP A 48 9.10 -13.23 3.85
C ASP A 48 8.00 -12.33 3.28
N ILE A 49 8.28 -11.02 3.15
CA ILE A 49 7.31 -10.08 2.56
C ILE A 49 7.07 -10.41 1.08
N MET A 50 8.13 -10.70 0.34
CA MET A 50 8.00 -11.09 -1.07
C MET A 50 7.15 -12.35 -1.22
N ASN A 51 7.35 -13.32 -0.33
CA ASN A 51 6.59 -14.57 -0.36
C ASN A 51 5.10 -14.33 -0.09
N VAL A 52 4.76 -13.40 0.80
CA VAL A 52 3.36 -13.02 1.03
C VAL A 52 2.77 -12.41 -0.25
N CYS A 53 3.48 -11.52 -0.92
CA CYS A 53 3.00 -10.88 -2.14
C CYS A 53 2.68 -11.90 -3.25
N LYS A 54 3.40 -13.00 -3.31
CA LYS A 54 3.18 -14.04 -4.33
C LYS A 54 1.83 -14.74 -4.20
N ASP A 55 1.18 -14.67 -3.05
CA ASP A 55 -0.11 -15.30 -2.82
C ASP A 55 -1.29 -14.47 -3.34
N TYR A 56 -1.03 -13.28 -3.88
CA TYR A 56 -2.06 -12.36 -4.35
C TYR A 56 -1.90 -12.08 -5.84
N ASP A 57 -3.02 -11.87 -6.50
CA ASP A 57 -3.08 -11.65 -7.95
C ASP A 57 -3.29 -10.17 -8.28
N PHE A 58 -2.43 -9.30 -7.74
CA PHE A 58 -2.41 -7.88 -8.08
C PHE A 58 -1.35 -7.61 -9.13
N GLN A 59 -1.45 -6.45 -9.78
CA GLN A 59 -0.35 -5.94 -10.58
C GLN A 59 0.70 -5.36 -9.62
N PHE A 60 1.73 -6.14 -9.32
CA PHE A 60 2.80 -5.77 -8.39
C PHE A 60 4.02 -5.20 -9.09
N THR A 61 4.62 -4.18 -8.47
CA THR A 61 6.03 -3.82 -8.65
C THR A 61 6.70 -4.01 -7.30
N TYR A 62 7.62 -4.96 -7.22
CA TYR A 62 8.33 -5.27 -5.98
C TYR A 62 9.79 -4.86 -6.10
N ILE A 63 10.26 -4.04 -5.15
CA ILE A 63 11.64 -3.58 -5.10
C ILE A 63 12.25 -3.96 -3.75
N LYS A 64 13.39 -4.61 -3.77
CA LYS A 64 14.16 -4.90 -2.57
C LYS A 64 15.09 -3.73 -2.28
N TYR A 65 14.87 -3.04 -1.17
CA TYR A 65 15.71 -1.94 -0.74
C TYR A 65 16.76 -2.45 0.24
N GLN A 66 18.03 -2.26 -0.10
CA GLN A 66 19.15 -2.80 0.67
C GLN A 66 19.58 -1.91 1.84
N GLY A 67 19.00 -0.72 1.98
CA GLY A 67 19.32 0.23 3.05
C GLY A 67 18.48 0.04 4.30
N ASP A 68 18.63 0.96 5.24
CA ASP A 68 17.92 0.93 6.51
C ASP A 68 17.29 2.28 6.87
N VAL A 69 17.14 3.18 5.89
CA VAL A 69 16.56 4.51 6.09
C VAL A 69 15.09 4.49 5.66
N PRO A 70 14.13 4.62 6.62
CA PRO A 70 12.70 4.49 6.29
C PRO A 70 12.21 5.49 5.25
N CYS A 71 12.68 6.74 5.26
CA CYS A 71 12.24 7.73 4.29
C CYS A 71 12.77 7.44 2.88
N GLU A 72 13.90 6.79 2.75
CA GLU A 72 14.37 6.33 1.44
C GLU A 72 13.51 5.18 0.92
N ASN A 73 13.10 4.29 1.81
CA ASN A 73 12.26 3.16 1.45
C ASN A 73 10.93 3.63 0.85
N ILE A 74 10.24 4.56 1.52
CA ILE A 74 8.98 5.07 0.98
C ILE A 74 9.19 5.86 -0.32
N ASN A 75 10.28 6.62 -0.44
CA ASN A 75 10.57 7.36 -1.66
C ASN A 75 10.78 6.44 -2.85
N ILE A 76 11.41 5.29 -2.65
CA ILE A 76 11.58 4.30 -3.70
C ILE A 76 10.21 3.82 -4.19
N ALA A 77 9.30 3.48 -3.28
CA ALA A 77 7.95 3.06 -3.65
C ALA A 77 7.23 4.16 -4.43
N LEU A 78 7.26 5.40 -3.93
CA LEU A 78 6.60 6.53 -4.57
C LEU A 78 7.12 6.77 -5.99
N ASN A 79 8.43 6.64 -6.20
CA ASN A 79 9.05 6.89 -7.50
C ASN A 79 8.69 5.85 -8.56
N HIS A 80 8.18 4.70 -8.16
CA HIS A 80 7.77 3.63 -9.08
C HIS A 80 6.26 3.64 -9.35
N CYS A 81 5.51 4.57 -8.78
CA CYS A 81 4.07 4.66 -8.95
C CYS A 81 3.72 5.32 -10.28
N GLU A 82 2.79 4.71 -11.01
CA GLU A 82 2.33 5.21 -12.31
C GLU A 82 0.84 5.57 -12.33
N GLY A 83 0.12 5.32 -11.25
CA GLY A 83 -1.29 5.64 -11.14
C GLY A 83 -1.56 7.13 -11.02
N ARG A 84 -2.80 7.53 -11.32
CA ARG A 84 -3.21 8.93 -11.24
C ARG A 84 -3.22 9.44 -9.80
N ILE A 85 -3.67 8.60 -8.87
CA ILE A 85 -3.71 8.93 -7.44
C ILE A 85 -2.78 7.96 -6.71
N ILE A 86 -1.85 8.51 -5.93
CA ILE A 86 -0.93 7.70 -5.14
C ILE A 86 -1.45 7.64 -3.71
N LYS A 87 -1.68 6.42 -3.21
CA LYS A 87 -2.11 6.17 -1.85
C LYS A 87 -1.00 5.45 -1.09
N PRO A 88 -0.19 6.17 -0.29
CA PRO A 88 0.79 5.50 0.56
C PRO A 88 0.09 4.74 1.69
N MET A 89 0.54 3.53 1.96
CA MET A 89 0.08 2.73 3.10
C MET A 89 1.27 2.01 3.70
N PHE A 90 1.41 2.08 5.01
CA PHE A 90 2.43 1.30 5.70
C PHE A 90 1.95 -0.13 5.84
N SER A 91 2.89 -1.07 5.98
CA SER A 91 2.56 -2.50 5.95
C SER A 91 1.70 -2.96 7.12
N ASP A 92 1.57 -2.16 8.19
CA ASP A 92 0.69 -2.42 9.32
C ASP A 92 -0.65 -1.68 9.24
N ASP A 93 -0.92 -0.99 8.14
CA ASP A 93 -2.21 -0.34 7.89
C ASP A 93 -3.16 -1.29 7.17
N ILE A 94 -4.45 -1.05 7.32
CA ILE A 94 -5.49 -1.74 6.52
C ILE A 94 -6.59 -0.75 6.15
N PHE A 95 -7.36 -1.08 5.12
CA PHE A 95 -8.59 -0.36 4.84
C PHE A 95 -9.72 -0.90 5.72
N LEU A 96 -10.39 -0.02 6.46
CA LEU A 96 -11.49 -0.41 7.33
C LEU A 96 -12.76 -0.77 6.56
N LYS A 97 -12.99 -0.13 5.41
CA LYS A 97 -14.19 -0.31 4.61
C LYS A 97 -13.84 -0.83 3.23
N ASP A 98 -14.66 -1.73 2.72
CA ASP A 98 -14.44 -2.34 1.41
C ASP A 98 -14.66 -1.36 0.26
N TYR A 99 -15.30 -0.21 0.51
CA TYR A 99 -15.54 0.84 -0.48
C TYR A 99 -14.62 2.05 -0.32
N ALA A 100 -13.52 1.90 0.42
CA ALA A 100 -12.64 3.04 0.73
C ALA A 100 -12.02 3.66 -0.53
N LEU A 101 -11.48 2.86 -1.44
CA LEU A 101 -10.86 3.39 -2.66
C LEU A 101 -11.90 4.03 -3.58
N GLU A 102 -13.07 3.43 -3.71
CA GLU A 102 -14.16 4.01 -4.50
C GLU A 102 -14.55 5.39 -3.98
N ARG A 103 -14.66 5.52 -2.67
CA ARG A 103 -15.01 6.79 -2.03
C ARG A 103 -13.90 7.82 -2.20
N ILE A 104 -12.65 7.43 -2.02
CA ILE A 104 -11.50 8.33 -2.22
C ILE A 104 -11.50 8.87 -3.65
N GLN A 105 -11.71 8.02 -4.62
CA GLN A 105 -11.72 8.40 -6.03
C GLN A 105 -12.82 9.43 -6.31
N LYS A 106 -14.02 9.19 -5.82
CA LYS A 106 -15.16 10.10 -6.01
C LYS A 106 -14.93 11.45 -5.34
N GLU A 107 -14.46 11.46 -4.10
CA GLU A 107 -14.20 12.70 -3.37
C GLU A 107 -13.04 13.48 -3.96
N TYR A 108 -12.00 12.79 -4.41
CA TYR A 108 -10.83 13.41 -5.02
C TYR A 108 -11.24 14.15 -6.31
N ASP A 109 -12.03 13.52 -7.16
CA ASP A 109 -12.51 14.14 -8.40
C ASP A 109 -13.46 15.30 -8.11
N LYS A 110 -14.32 15.18 -7.13
CA LYS A 110 -15.27 16.22 -6.75
C LYS A 110 -14.56 17.47 -6.22
N LEU A 111 -13.55 17.30 -5.39
CA LEU A 111 -12.85 18.40 -4.75
C LEU A 111 -11.80 19.06 -5.67
N GLY A 112 -11.31 18.35 -6.68
CA GLY A 112 -10.30 18.87 -7.58
C GLY A 112 -8.98 19.20 -6.89
N CYS A 113 -8.66 18.54 -5.79
CA CYS A 113 -7.45 18.81 -5.02
C CYS A 113 -6.25 18.05 -5.58
N LYS A 114 -5.05 18.50 -5.22
CA LYS A 114 -3.80 17.83 -5.59
C LYS A 114 -3.36 16.81 -4.56
N TRP A 115 -3.76 16.98 -3.32
CA TRP A 115 -3.49 16.05 -2.23
C TRP A 115 -4.61 16.17 -1.19
N ALA A 116 -4.79 15.09 -0.43
CA ALA A 116 -5.80 15.02 0.61
C ALA A 116 -5.35 14.00 1.66
N PHE A 117 -5.97 14.05 2.83
CA PHE A 117 -5.78 13.03 3.86
C PHE A 117 -7.12 12.75 4.52
N SER A 118 -7.25 11.55 5.07
CA SER A 118 -8.42 11.14 5.83
C SER A 118 -8.04 10.91 7.29
N SER A 119 -9.05 10.82 8.15
CA SER A 119 -8.80 10.48 9.55
C SER A 119 -8.42 9.00 9.69
N ASP A 120 -7.58 8.74 10.65
CA ASP A 120 -7.19 7.38 11.03
C ASP A 120 -8.06 6.89 12.18
N ARG A 121 -8.07 5.58 12.36
CA ARG A 121 -8.69 4.96 13.52
C ARG A 121 -7.78 3.84 14.02
N ASP A 122 -7.39 3.93 15.28
CA ASP A 122 -6.61 2.89 15.92
C ASP A 122 -7.51 1.73 16.34
N TRP A 123 -6.94 0.53 16.38
CA TRP A 123 -7.67 -0.66 16.77
C TRP A 123 -8.15 -0.63 18.22
N GLU A 124 -7.46 0.10 19.07
CA GLU A 124 -7.74 0.17 20.50
C GLU A 124 -8.76 1.26 20.85
N THR A 125 -9.21 2.01 19.89
CA THR A 125 -10.22 3.03 20.06
C THR A 125 -11.51 2.65 19.32
#